data_6ef1bd3a22e97121ddfab5245b66345b
#
_entry.id   6ef1bd3a22e97121ddfab5245b66345b
#
_cell.length_a   1.000
_cell.length_b   1.000
_cell.length_c   1.000
_cell.angle_alpha   90.00
_cell.angle_beta   90.00
_cell.angle_gamma   90.00
#
_symmetry.space_group_name_H-M   'P 1'
#
loop_
_entity.id
_entity.type
_entity.pdbx_description
1 polymer ?
#
loop_
_entity_poly.entity_id
_entity_poly.type
_entity_poly.pdbx_seq_one_letter_code
_entity_poly.pdbx_strand_id
1 'polypeptide(L)'
;DNLEKIEICDDKYLTNKFLVKNSFYAPKTVSMDDLNLNEFLSKNNYPLILKTKNGNGAKNVIKVNNYKELKPFIGNSSWLLQEFLNIENEITSGIYIGNDREVKGIYVLKRTLKSGSTHHAERIIDETLEKQLIDIAKKMDMKYLNIQAVYENNKVLPFEFNGRLSGTTGAMRQIFNVPEMFIKECILKEYISPSDNKEKIFFTRYNEEIIYTQKDINNLKVRSEILEK
;
A
#
# COMPACT_ATOMS: atom_id res chain seq x y z
N ASP A 1 -3.13 9.07 -14.58
CA ASP A 1 -3.77 7.77 -14.33
C ASP A 1 -5.26 7.87 -14.66
N ASN A 2 -5.88 6.78 -15.11
CA ASN A 2 -7.31 6.77 -15.40
C ASN A 2 -8.14 6.26 -14.21
N LEU A 3 -9.46 6.46 -14.26
CA LEU A 3 -10.37 6.11 -13.17
C LEU A 3 -10.37 4.60 -12.88
N GLU A 4 -10.36 3.76 -13.92
CA GLU A 4 -10.35 2.29 -13.77
C GLU A 4 -9.16 1.80 -12.93
N LYS A 5 -7.96 2.36 -13.13
CA LYS A 5 -6.77 2.01 -12.35
C LYS A 5 -6.87 2.46 -10.90
N ILE A 6 -7.49 3.60 -10.66
CA ILE A 6 -7.75 4.09 -9.31
C ILE A 6 -8.74 3.17 -8.59
N GLU A 7 -9.80 2.74 -9.25
CA GLU A 7 -10.78 1.79 -8.71
C GLU A 7 -10.13 0.44 -8.36
N ILE A 8 -9.23 -0.07 -9.22
CA ILE A 8 -8.46 -1.29 -8.93
C ILE A 8 -7.62 -1.12 -7.65
N CYS A 9 -7.04 0.06 -7.42
CA CYS A 9 -6.26 0.32 -6.22
C CYS A 9 -7.13 0.49 -4.96
N ASP A 10 -8.32 1.05 -5.08
CA ASP A 10 -9.19 1.34 -3.93
C ASP A 10 -10.00 0.12 -3.48
N ASP A 11 -10.24 -0.85 -4.37
CA ASP A 11 -10.98 -2.07 -4.08
C ASP A 11 -10.05 -3.29 -4.06
N LYS A 12 -9.90 -3.90 -2.87
CA LYS A 12 -9.03 -5.07 -2.66
C LYS A 12 -9.46 -6.31 -3.45
N TYR A 13 -10.75 -6.40 -3.79
CA TYR A 13 -11.26 -7.49 -4.62
C TYR A 13 -10.89 -7.28 -6.10
N LEU A 14 -10.97 -6.02 -6.57
CA LEU A 14 -10.50 -5.67 -7.92
C LEU A 14 -8.98 -5.79 -8.03
N THR A 15 -8.22 -5.39 -7.00
CA THR A 15 -6.77 -5.65 -6.91
C THR A 15 -6.47 -7.15 -7.09
N ASN A 16 -7.17 -8.02 -6.35
CA ASN A 16 -6.98 -9.46 -6.47
C ASN A 16 -7.33 -9.99 -7.87
N LYS A 17 -8.46 -9.56 -8.44
CA LYS A 17 -8.83 -9.93 -9.81
C LYS A 17 -7.80 -9.49 -10.84
N PHE A 18 -7.26 -8.28 -10.70
CA PHE A 18 -6.19 -7.79 -11.57
C PHE A 18 -4.95 -8.69 -11.51
N LEU A 19 -4.51 -9.06 -10.31
CA LEU A 19 -3.37 -9.94 -10.10
C LEU A 19 -3.58 -11.30 -10.76
N VAL A 20 -4.70 -11.96 -10.49
CA VAL A 20 -5.04 -13.27 -11.05
C VAL A 20 -5.15 -13.22 -12.58
N LYS A 21 -5.84 -12.22 -13.11
CA LYS A 21 -6.00 -12.03 -14.57
C LYS A 21 -4.66 -11.89 -15.30
N ASN A 22 -3.67 -11.32 -14.64
CA ASN A 22 -2.34 -11.09 -15.21
C ASN A 22 -1.29 -12.13 -14.77
N SER A 23 -1.74 -13.25 -14.19
CA SER A 23 -0.89 -14.38 -13.77
C SER A 23 0.16 -14.03 -12.71
N PHE A 24 -0.10 -13.00 -11.90
CA PHE A 24 0.69 -12.71 -10.72
C PHE A 24 0.23 -13.57 -9.54
N TYR A 25 1.14 -13.81 -8.60
CA TYR A 25 0.75 -14.41 -7.33
C TYR A 25 -0.24 -13.49 -6.61
N ALA A 26 -1.27 -14.10 -6.05
CA ALA A 26 -2.29 -13.38 -5.30
C ALA A 26 -2.85 -14.30 -4.21
N PRO A 27 -3.21 -13.76 -3.04
CA PRO A 27 -3.88 -14.56 -2.03
C PRO A 27 -5.25 -15.01 -2.53
N LYS A 28 -5.63 -16.25 -2.21
CA LYS A 28 -6.96 -16.77 -2.57
C LYS A 28 -8.02 -15.91 -1.94
N THR A 29 -8.95 -15.42 -2.74
CA THR A 29 -9.92 -14.41 -2.30
C THR A 29 -11.29 -14.67 -2.94
N VAL A 30 -12.34 -14.45 -2.16
CA VAL A 30 -13.74 -14.54 -2.63
C VAL A 30 -14.55 -13.38 -2.05
N SER A 31 -15.53 -12.86 -2.78
CA SER A 31 -16.49 -11.90 -2.23
C SER A 31 -17.53 -12.62 -1.35
N MET A 32 -18.00 -11.94 -0.30
CA MET A 32 -18.95 -12.56 0.64
C MET A 32 -20.36 -12.77 0.03
N ASP A 33 -20.65 -12.15 -1.10
CA ASP A 33 -21.87 -12.33 -1.90
C ASP A 33 -21.66 -13.23 -3.13
N ASP A 34 -20.47 -13.82 -3.30
CA ASP A 34 -20.16 -14.68 -4.45
C ASP A 34 -20.84 -16.05 -4.32
N LEU A 35 -21.40 -16.57 -5.40
CA LEU A 35 -22.00 -17.90 -5.47
C LEU A 35 -21.00 -19.02 -5.17
N ASN A 36 -19.71 -18.79 -5.40
CA ASN A 36 -18.65 -19.75 -5.14
C ASN A 36 -18.11 -19.71 -3.69
N LEU A 37 -18.74 -18.94 -2.78
CA LEU A 37 -18.28 -18.84 -1.38
C LEU A 37 -18.20 -20.23 -0.71
N ASN A 38 -19.18 -21.10 -0.91
CA ASN A 38 -19.17 -22.46 -0.34
C ASN A 38 -18.03 -23.31 -0.90
N GLU A 39 -17.74 -23.19 -2.19
CA GLU A 39 -16.63 -23.87 -2.84
C GLU A 39 -15.29 -23.35 -2.28
N PHE A 40 -15.16 -22.04 -2.10
CA PHE A 40 -13.98 -21.43 -1.48
C PHE A 40 -13.75 -21.99 -0.06
N LEU A 41 -14.81 -22.04 0.76
CA LEU A 41 -14.74 -22.55 2.14
C LEU A 41 -14.38 -24.04 2.19
N SER A 42 -14.81 -24.84 1.22
CA SER A 42 -14.45 -26.27 1.16
C SER A 42 -12.98 -26.53 0.81
N LYS A 43 -12.32 -25.57 0.15
CA LYS A 43 -10.94 -25.67 -0.34
C LYS A 43 -9.91 -24.94 0.53
N ASN A 44 -10.37 -24.15 1.49
CA ASN A 44 -9.47 -23.30 2.31
C ASN A 44 -9.77 -23.49 3.79
N ASN A 45 -8.72 -23.75 4.56
CA ASN A 45 -8.81 -23.95 5.99
C ASN A 45 -8.83 -22.62 6.77
N TYR A 46 -9.48 -22.62 7.92
CA TYR A 46 -9.33 -21.55 8.91
C TYR A 46 -7.93 -21.55 9.53
N PRO A 47 -7.41 -20.42 9.99
CA PRO A 47 -8.05 -19.11 9.99
C PRO A 47 -8.08 -18.48 8.60
N LEU A 48 -9.08 -17.62 8.37
CA LEU A 48 -9.22 -16.79 7.18
C LEU A 48 -9.24 -15.31 7.58
N ILE A 49 -9.06 -14.42 6.62
CA ILE A 49 -9.19 -12.96 6.82
C ILE A 49 -10.46 -12.47 6.15
N LEU A 50 -11.34 -11.92 6.97
CA LEU A 50 -12.52 -11.18 6.52
C LEU A 50 -12.20 -9.68 6.56
N LYS A 51 -12.41 -8.98 5.46
CA LYS A 51 -12.13 -7.53 5.38
C LYS A 51 -13.06 -6.83 4.40
N THR A 52 -13.23 -5.52 4.58
CA THR A 52 -13.97 -4.71 3.61
C THR A 52 -13.18 -4.56 2.31
N LYS A 53 -13.88 -4.54 1.17
CA LYS A 53 -13.28 -4.31 -0.15
C LYS A 53 -12.56 -2.96 -0.19
N ASN A 54 -13.21 -1.92 0.33
CA ASN A 54 -12.67 -0.56 0.42
C ASN A 54 -12.28 -0.21 1.85
N GLY A 55 -11.36 0.75 2.01
CA GLY A 55 -10.92 1.26 3.31
C GLY A 55 -9.42 1.09 3.53
N ASN A 56 -8.89 1.86 4.49
CA ASN A 56 -7.46 2.00 4.77
C ASN A 56 -7.13 1.76 6.24
N GLY A 57 -5.85 1.54 6.56
CA GLY A 57 -5.33 1.53 7.92
C GLY A 57 -5.75 0.33 8.76
N ALA A 58 -5.89 -0.85 8.15
CA ALA A 58 -6.29 -2.10 8.79
C ALA A 58 -7.65 -2.03 9.53
N LYS A 59 -8.46 -1.01 9.25
CA LYS A 59 -9.82 -0.93 9.77
C LYS A 59 -10.68 -2.02 9.12
N ASN A 60 -11.54 -2.64 9.91
CA ASN A 60 -12.42 -3.71 9.44
C ASN A 60 -11.66 -4.91 8.83
N VAL A 61 -10.56 -5.33 9.45
CA VAL A 61 -9.85 -6.57 9.14
C VAL A 61 -10.04 -7.50 10.34
N ILE A 62 -10.66 -8.64 10.10
CA ILE A 62 -11.06 -9.61 11.13
C ILE A 62 -10.45 -10.97 10.79
N LYS A 63 -9.69 -11.54 11.72
CA LYS A 63 -9.28 -12.93 11.62
C LYS A 63 -10.45 -13.79 12.06
N VAL A 64 -10.98 -14.62 11.17
CA VAL A 64 -12.07 -15.56 11.45
C VAL A 64 -11.52 -16.97 11.58
N ASN A 65 -11.92 -17.67 12.65
CA ASN A 65 -11.40 -18.98 13.00
C ASN A 65 -12.41 -20.12 12.72
N ASN A 66 -13.64 -19.77 12.40
CA ASN A 66 -14.71 -20.74 12.14
C ASN A 66 -15.89 -20.10 11.41
N TYR A 67 -16.78 -20.96 10.90
CA TYR A 67 -17.96 -20.54 10.15
C TYR A 67 -18.95 -19.67 10.95
N LYS A 68 -19.05 -19.86 12.29
CA LYS A 68 -19.98 -19.06 13.09
C LYS A 68 -19.61 -17.58 13.09
N GLU A 69 -18.30 -17.27 13.11
CA GLU A 69 -17.78 -15.90 13.04
C GLU A 69 -18.02 -15.28 11.66
N LEU A 70 -18.05 -16.09 10.60
CA LEU A 70 -18.26 -15.65 9.24
C LEU A 70 -19.73 -15.38 8.90
N LYS A 71 -20.64 -16.16 9.50
CA LYS A 71 -22.08 -16.18 9.16
C LYS A 71 -22.76 -14.79 9.08
N PRO A 72 -22.49 -13.82 9.96
CA PRO A 72 -23.14 -12.51 9.91
C PRO A 72 -22.79 -11.68 8.65
N PHE A 73 -21.75 -12.05 7.92
CA PHE A 73 -21.24 -11.30 6.78
C PHE A 73 -21.62 -11.93 5.43
N ILE A 74 -22.19 -13.14 5.44
CA ILE A 74 -22.59 -13.84 4.22
C ILE A 74 -23.67 -13.05 3.46
N GLY A 75 -23.46 -12.86 2.16
CA GLY A 75 -24.33 -12.06 1.29
C GLY A 75 -24.01 -10.56 1.31
N ASN A 76 -23.06 -10.11 2.09
CA ASN A 76 -22.69 -8.69 2.13
C ASN A 76 -21.61 -8.37 1.08
N SER A 77 -22.01 -7.69 0.01
CA SER A 77 -21.16 -7.35 -1.14
C SER A 77 -19.99 -6.42 -0.81
N SER A 78 -20.03 -5.73 0.34
CA SER A 78 -18.94 -4.84 0.77
C SER A 78 -17.74 -5.57 1.39
N TRP A 79 -17.88 -6.87 1.66
CA TRP A 79 -16.86 -7.68 2.32
C TRP A 79 -16.28 -8.75 1.40
N LEU A 80 -15.04 -9.10 1.64
CA LEU A 80 -14.35 -10.23 1.02
C LEU A 80 -13.74 -11.13 2.09
N LEU A 81 -13.58 -12.39 1.74
CA LEU A 81 -12.86 -13.40 2.51
C LEU A 81 -11.59 -13.78 1.76
N GLN A 82 -10.48 -13.86 2.48
CA GLN A 82 -9.16 -14.13 1.92
C GLN A 82 -8.43 -15.14 2.78
N GLU A 83 -7.55 -15.95 2.17
CA GLU A 83 -6.65 -16.81 2.93
C GLU A 83 -5.79 -16.00 3.89
N PHE A 84 -5.48 -16.61 5.04
CA PHE A 84 -4.62 -15.99 6.05
C PHE A 84 -3.18 -16.03 5.57
N LEU A 85 -2.56 -14.86 5.48
CA LEU A 85 -1.12 -14.73 5.21
C LEU A 85 -0.39 -14.43 6.53
N ASN A 86 0.81 -14.99 6.69
CA ASN A 86 1.66 -14.63 7.82
C ASN A 86 2.27 -13.23 7.58
N ILE A 87 1.78 -12.23 8.31
CA ILE A 87 2.20 -10.84 8.18
C ILE A 87 3.57 -10.51 8.77
N GLU A 88 4.27 -11.47 9.40
CA GLU A 88 5.66 -11.25 9.88
C GLU A 88 6.61 -10.87 8.76
N ASN A 89 6.29 -11.29 7.53
CA ASN A 89 7.02 -10.96 6.32
C ASN A 89 6.29 -9.91 5.46
N GLU A 90 5.48 -9.06 6.10
CA GLU A 90 4.81 -7.96 5.40
C GLU A 90 5.82 -6.93 4.90
N ILE A 91 5.67 -6.57 3.64
CA ILE A 91 6.43 -5.53 2.98
C ILE A 91 5.49 -4.44 2.43
N THR A 92 6.02 -3.24 2.30
CA THR A 92 5.41 -2.17 1.51
C THR A 92 6.43 -1.62 0.55
N SER A 93 6.03 -1.35 -0.68
CA SER A 93 6.89 -0.76 -1.69
C SER A 93 6.29 0.51 -2.26
N GLY A 94 7.11 1.38 -2.80
CA GLY A 94 6.70 2.50 -3.63
C GLY A 94 7.51 2.47 -4.92
N ILE A 95 6.82 2.61 -6.05
CA ILE A 95 7.42 2.52 -7.38
C ILE A 95 6.93 3.70 -8.20
N TYR A 96 7.86 4.45 -8.80
CA TYR A 96 7.56 5.54 -9.72
C TYR A 96 7.98 5.15 -11.15
N ILE A 97 7.02 5.26 -12.09
CA ILE A 97 7.22 4.99 -13.51
C ILE A 97 7.19 6.30 -14.28
N GLY A 98 8.24 6.56 -15.06
CA GLY A 98 8.37 7.76 -15.86
C GLY A 98 7.42 7.80 -17.08
N ASN A 99 7.40 8.94 -17.79
CA ASN A 99 6.66 9.10 -19.03
C ASN A 99 7.17 8.18 -20.15
N ASP A 100 8.44 7.80 -20.07
CA ASP A 100 9.09 6.82 -20.96
C ASP A 100 8.77 5.35 -20.58
N ARG A 101 7.89 5.14 -19.60
CA ARG A 101 7.50 3.82 -19.04
C ARG A 101 8.64 3.07 -18.35
N GLU A 102 9.75 3.74 -18.07
CA GLU A 102 10.84 3.18 -17.28
C GLU A 102 10.65 3.47 -15.78
N VAL A 103 11.13 2.52 -14.96
CA VAL A 103 11.13 2.70 -13.51
C VAL A 103 12.17 3.75 -13.13
N LYS A 104 11.74 4.82 -12.52
CA LYS A 104 12.61 5.91 -12.07
C LYS A 104 13.02 5.79 -10.61
N GLY A 105 12.27 5.01 -9.84
CA GLY A 105 12.62 4.72 -8.46
C GLY A 105 11.76 3.59 -7.89
N ILE A 106 12.39 2.80 -7.02
CA ILE A 106 11.74 1.77 -6.22
C ILE A 106 12.36 1.75 -4.82
N TYR A 107 11.52 1.58 -3.82
CA TYR A 107 11.93 1.13 -2.51
C TYR A 107 11.04 -0.02 -2.03
N VAL A 108 11.62 -0.90 -1.26
CA VAL A 108 10.89 -1.95 -0.55
C VAL A 108 11.25 -1.89 0.92
N LEU A 109 10.25 -1.92 1.78
CA LEU A 109 10.40 -1.83 3.23
C LEU A 109 9.78 -3.05 3.90
N LYS A 110 10.54 -3.75 4.73
CA LYS A 110 9.99 -4.58 5.80
C LYS A 110 9.58 -3.65 6.93
N ARG A 111 8.38 -3.82 7.47
CA ARG A 111 7.84 -2.86 8.44
C ARG A 111 7.11 -3.51 9.60
N THR A 112 7.04 -2.81 10.70
CA THR A 112 6.11 -3.07 11.79
C THR A 112 5.09 -1.94 11.89
N LEU A 113 3.86 -2.29 12.21
CA LEU A 113 2.76 -1.32 12.33
C LEU A 113 2.47 -1.02 13.80
N LYS A 114 2.11 0.24 14.08
CA LYS A 114 1.49 0.68 15.34
C LYS A 114 0.26 1.50 14.97
N SER A 115 -0.90 1.08 15.46
CA SER A 115 -2.19 1.73 15.16
C SER A 115 -2.44 1.93 13.64
N GLY A 116 -2.13 0.90 12.83
CA GLY A 116 -2.35 0.91 11.38
C GLY A 116 -1.34 1.75 10.57
N SER A 117 -0.34 2.35 11.23
CA SER A 117 0.71 3.14 10.58
C SER A 117 2.07 2.48 10.75
N THR A 118 2.96 2.65 9.76
CA THR A 118 4.34 2.17 9.86
C THR A 118 5.04 2.84 11.03
N HIS A 119 5.52 2.06 11.98
CA HIS A 119 6.25 2.54 13.17
C HIS A 119 7.75 2.37 12.99
N HIS A 120 8.21 1.16 12.68
CA HIS A 120 9.59 0.91 12.28
C HIS A 120 9.60 0.36 10.86
N ALA A 121 10.63 0.67 10.11
CA ALA A 121 10.87 0.05 8.82
C ALA A 121 12.35 -0.04 8.50
N GLU A 122 12.67 -1.07 7.73
CA GLU A 122 13.98 -1.35 7.19
C GLU A 122 13.88 -1.53 5.68
N ARG A 123 14.74 -0.86 4.92
CA ARG A 123 14.81 -1.05 3.47
C ARG A 123 15.41 -2.41 3.14
N ILE A 124 14.69 -3.17 2.31
CA ILE A 124 15.17 -4.41 1.70
C ILE A 124 15.70 -4.07 0.31
N ILE A 125 16.86 -4.63 -0.02
CA ILE A 125 17.44 -4.58 -1.36
C ILE A 125 17.58 -6.03 -1.82
N ASP A 126 16.67 -6.45 -2.71
CA ASP A 126 16.59 -7.82 -3.23
C ASP A 126 16.08 -7.73 -4.68
N GLU A 127 16.94 -8.06 -5.63
CA GLU A 127 16.64 -7.93 -7.05
C GLU A 127 15.47 -8.83 -7.50
N THR A 128 15.31 -10.01 -6.91
CA THR A 128 14.23 -10.94 -7.23
C THR A 128 12.88 -10.37 -6.77
N LEU A 129 12.86 -9.80 -5.56
CA LEU A 129 11.71 -9.13 -4.99
C LEU A 129 11.36 -7.86 -5.77
N GLU A 130 12.34 -7.00 -6.02
CA GLU A 130 12.17 -5.75 -6.77
C GLU A 130 11.62 -6.02 -8.17
N LYS A 131 12.16 -7.04 -8.88
CA LYS A 131 11.69 -7.43 -10.21
C LYS A 131 10.20 -7.80 -10.22
N GLN A 132 9.75 -8.64 -9.30
CA GLN A 132 8.34 -9.04 -9.21
C GLN A 132 7.42 -7.82 -8.97
N LEU A 133 7.82 -6.90 -8.09
CA LEU A 133 7.07 -5.68 -7.82
C LEU A 133 7.05 -4.73 -9.03
N ILE A 134 8.17 -4.60 -9.74
CA ILE A 134 8.28 -3.81 -10.97
C ILE A 134 7.38 -4.37 -12.06
N ASP A 135 7.35 -5.70 -12.26
CA ASP A 135 6.51 -6.33 -13.27
C ASP A 135 5.02 -6.05 -13.01
N ILE A 136 4.60 -6.10 -11.75
CA ILE A 136 3.23 -5.72 -11.34
C ILE A 136 2.95 -4.24 -11.63
N ALA A 137 3.87 -3.35 -11.23
CA ALA A 137 3.70 -1.92 -11.41
C ALA A 137 3.68 -1.51 -12.90
N LYS A 138 4.55 -2.08 -13.72
CA LYS A 138 4.56 -1.88 -15.18
C LYS A 138 3.25 -2.37 -15.82
N LYS A 139 2.69 -3.49 -15.35
CA LYS A 139 1.42 -4.00 -15.83
C LYS A 139 0.25 -3.14 -15.41
N MET A 140 0.28 -2.58 -14.22
CA MET A 140 -0.71 -1.62 -13.72
C MET A 140 -0.62 -0.28 -14.46
N ASP A 141 0.56 0.07 -14.96
CA ASP A 141 0.83 1.27 -15.78
C ASP A 141 0.30 2.56 -15.12
N MET A 142 0.69 2.77 -13.86
CA MET A 142 0.44 3.98 -13.08
C MET A 142 1.74 4.73 -12.83
N LYS A 143 1.66 6.06 -12.72
CA LYS A 143 2.82 6.91 -12.39
C LYS A 143 3.47 6.55 -11.07
N TYR A 144 2.65 6.31 -10.08
CA TYR A 144 3.10 5.84 -8.77
C TYR A 144 2.18 4.75 -8.26
N LEU A 145 2.77 3.68 -7.80
CA LEU A 145 2.05 2.58 -7.18
C LEU A 145 2.73 2.21 -5.85
N ASN A 146 1.97 2.19 -4.77
CA ASN A 146 2.36 1.56 -3.53
C ASN A 146 1.71 0.17 -3.44
N ILE A 147 2.54 -0.85 -3.25
CA ILE A 147 2.11 -2.24 -3.13
C ILE A 147 2.38 -2.72 -1.71
N GLN A 148 1.36 -3.25 -1.05
CA GLN A 148 1.50 -3.97 0.21
C GLN A 148 1.35 -5.46 -0.07
N ALA A 149 2.33 -6.23 0.39
CA ALA A 149 2.43 -7.66 0.10
C ALA A 149 3.05 -8.43 1.26
N VAL A 150 2.90 -9.74 1.24
CA VAL A 150 3.77 -10.67 1.98
C VAL A 150 4.83 -11.18 1.02
N TYR A 151 6.08 -11.24 1.46
CA TYR A 151 7.17 -11.85 0.72
C TYR A 151 7.62 -13.13 1.40
N GLU A 152 7.31 -14.25 0.80
CA GLU A 152 7.61 -15.57 1.35
C GLU A 152 7.96 -16.56 0.25
N ASN A 153 8.95 -17.42 0.51
CA ASN A 153 9.41 -18.43 -0.44
C ASN A 153 9.76 -17.85 -1.82
N ASN A 154 10.40 -16.68 -1.85
CA ASN A 154 10.76 -15.93 -3.06
C ASN A 154 9.55 -15.51 -3.92
N LYS A 155 8.37 -15.39 -3.32
CA LYS A 155 7.13 -14.96 -3.98
C LYS A 155 6.57 -13.73 -3.30
N VAL A 156 6.16 -12.78 -4.11
CA VAL A 156 5.40 -11.61 -3.67
C VAL A 156 3.92 -11.95 -3.76
N LEU A 157 3.20 -11.82 -2.65
CA LEU A 157 1.75 -12.01 -2.54
C LEU A 157 1.11 -10.66 -2.19
N PRO A 158 0.78 -9.82 -3.19
CA PRO A 158 0.16 -8.55 -2.94
C PRO A 158 -1.27 -8.71 -2.43
N PHE A 159 -1.64 -7.91 -1.44
CA PHE A 159 -2.98 -7.93 -0.88
C PHE A 159 -3.66 -6.55 -0.86
N GLU A 160 -2.91 -5.47 -1.18
CA GLU A 160 -3.44 -4.11 -1.27
C GLU A 160 -2.56 -3.26 -2.20
N PHE A 161 -3.21 -2.51 -3.08
CA PHE A 161 -2.61 -1.46 -3.89
C PHE A 161 -3.06 -0.09 -3.39
N ASN A 162 -2.20 0.90 -3.54
CA ASN A 162 -2.53 2.30 -3.31
C ASN A 162 -1.97 3.15 -4.46
N GLY A 163 -2.83 3.68 -5.29
CA GLY A 163 -2.50 4.58 -6.41
C GLY A 163 -2.23 6.02 -5.96
N ARG A 164 -1.71 6.19 -4.75
CA ARG A 164 -1.44 7.49 -4.10
C ARG A 164 -0.19 7.43 -3.26
N LEU A 165 0.33 8.59 -2.89
CA LEU A 165 1.43 8.68 -1.93
C LEU A 165 1.06 7.94 -0.64
N SER A 166 1.96 7.08 -0.20
CA SER A 166 1.79 6.30 1.01
C SER A 166 2.38 7.01 2.23
N GLY A 167 2.03 6.54 3.41
CA GLY A 167 2.63 7.05 4.64
C GLY A 167 4.14 6.89 4.75
N THR A 168 4.78 6.08 3.90
CA THR A 168 6.23 5.88 3.87
C THR A 168 6.96 6.77 2.86
N THR A 169 6.23 7.41 1.94
CA THR A 169 6.81 8.21 0.85
C THR A 169 7.73 9.32 1.38
N GLY A 170 7.31 10.03 2.45
CA GLY A 170 8.11 11.10 3.03
C GLY A 170 9.44 10.60 3.66
N ALA A 171 9.42 9.44 4.30
CA ALA A 171 10.62 8.84 4.88
C ALA A 171 11.60 8.37 3.79
N MET A 172 11.07 7.95 2.64
CA MET A 172 11.86 7.42 1.51
C MET A 172 12.33 8.49 0.52
N ARG A 173 12.08 9.77 0.78
CA ARG A 173 12.52 10.86 -0.12
C ARG A 173 14.03 10.89 -0.39
N GLN A 174 14.83 10.30 0.48
CA GLN A 174 16.28 10.16 0.30
C GLN A 174 16.65 9.14 -0.78
N ILE A 175 15.77 8.17 -1.05
CA ILE A 175 15.97 7.18 -2.12
C ILE A 175 15.51 7.77 -3.44
N PHE A 176 14.28 8.28 -3.47
CA PHE A 176 13.74 9.09 -4.54
C PHE A 176 12.56 9.92 -4.02
N ASN A 177 12.45 11.14 -4.49
CA ASN A 177 11.43 12.09 -4.07
C ASN A 177 10.27 12.08 -5.07
N VAL A 178 9.23 11.31 -4.81
CA VAL A 178 8.09 11.16 -5.73
C VAL A 178 7.42 12.49 -6.09
N PRO A 179 7.08 13.40 -5.14
CA PRO A 179 6.54 14.71 -5.47
C PRO A 179 7.45 15.53 -6.41
N GLU A 180 8.75 15.53 -6.16
CA GLU A 180 9.73 16.24 -7.00
C GLU A 180 9.78 15.63 -8.41
N MET A 181 9.87 14.31 -8.51
CA MET A 181 9.85 13.61 -9.79
C MET A 181 8.59 13.94 -10.58
N PHE A 182 7.42 13.93 -9.92
CA PHE A 182 6.16 14.27 -10.57
C PHE A 182 6.14 15.71 -11.09
N ILE A 183 6.62 16.68 -10.29
CA ILE A 183 6.70 18.09 -10.71
C ILE A 183 7.63 18.23 -11.90
N LYS A 184 8.85 17.71 -11.81
CA LYS A 184 9.84 17.78 -12.91
C LYS A 184 9.28 17.18 -14.20
N GLU A 185 8.77 15.97 -14.14
CA GLU A 185 8.34 15.25 -15.34
C GLU A 185 6.98 15.72 -15.88
N CYS A 186 5.97 15.85 -15.01
CA CYS A 186 4.60 16.10 -15.46
C CYS A 186 4.31 17.58 -15.66
N ILE A 187 4.94 18.48 -14.89
CA ILE A 187 4.71 19.92 -14.95
C ILE A 187 5.80 20.62 -15.78
N LEU A 188 7.06 20.43 -15.39
CA LEU A 188 8.19 21.11 -16.04
C LEU A 188 8.64 20.44 -17.33
N LYS A 189 8.17 19.21 -17.62
CA LYS A 189 8.54 18.41 -18.81
C LYS A 189 10.02 18.06 -18.88
N GLU A 190 10.68 17.97 -17.73
CA GLU A 190 12.08 17.59 -17.64
C GLU A 190 12.23 16.07 -17.67
N TYR A 191 13.38 15.60 -18.18
CA TYR A 191 13.74 14.19 -18.08
C TYR A 191 14.17 13.85 -16.66
N ILE A 192 13.74 12.69 -16.17
CA ILE A 192 14.15 12.15 -14.88
C ILE A 192 15.01 10.91 -15.10
N SER A 193 16.22 10.94 -14.57
CA SER A 193 17.07 9.76 -14.50
C SER A 193 16.57 8.77 -13.44
N PRO A 194 16.70 7.46 -13.68
CA PRO A 194 16.45 6.47 -12.66
C PRO A 194 17.32 6.70 -11.41
N SER A 195 16.74 6.46 -10.23
CA SER A 195 17.50 6.47 -8.99
C SER A 195 18.27 5.16 -8.85
N ASP A 196 19.57 5.26 -8.68
CA ASP A 196 20.51 4.16 -8.43
C ASP A 196 20.86 3.98 -6.94
N ASN A 197 20.20 4.76 -6.06
CA ASN A 197 20.46 4.71 -4.64
C ASN A 197 20.15 3.32 -4.05
N LYS A 198 21.19 2.64 -3.60
CA LYS A 198 21.15 1.32 -2.92
C LYS A 198 21.47 1.43 -1.43
N GLU A 199 21.33 2.60 -0.85
CA GLU A 199 21.57 2.79 0.57
C GLU A 199 20.57 2.02 1.43
N LYS A 200 21.08 1.31 2.45
CA LYS A 200 20.25 0.64 3.44
C LYS A 200 19.75 1.67 4.45
N ILE A 201 18.43 1.83 4.53
CA ILE A 201 17.78 2.84 5.38
C ILE A 201 16.91 2.14 6.41
N PHE A 202 16.97 2.68 7.63
CA PHE A 202 16.10 2.34 8.74
C PHE A 202 15.39 3.60 9.18
N PHE A 203 14.12 3.50 9.51
CA PHE A 203 13.44 4.62 10.15
C PHE A 203 12.49 4.15 11.26
N THR A 204 12.30 5.05 12.22
CA THR A 204 11.36 4.90 13.32
C THR A 204 10.52 6.15 13.41
N ARG A 205 9.22 5.99 13.62
CA ARG A 205 8.31 7.10 13.97
C ARG A 205 8.14 7.16 15.47
N TYR A 206 8.13 8.37 15.98
CA TYR A 206 7.80 8.67 17.37
C TYR A 206 6.80 9.83 17.41
N ASN A 207 6.04 9.90 18.48
CA ASN A 207 5.16 11.03 18.75
C ASN A 207 5.92 12.02 19.63
N GLU A 208 5.79 13.29 19.33
CA GLU A 208 6.31 14.39 20.12
C GLU A 208 5.13 15.26 20.55
N GLU A 209 5.15 15.68 21.81
CA GLU A 209 4.16 16.61 22.36
C GLU A 209 4.71 18.03 22.30
N ILE A 210 3.96 18.93 21.72
CA ILE A 210 4.28 20.36 21.73
C ILE A 210 3.28 21.05 22.64
N ILE A 211 3.79 21.67 23.71
CA ILE A 211 2.97 22.38 24.69
C ILE A 211 2.95 23.86 24.34
N TYR A 212 1.77 24.41 24.15
CA TYR A 212 1.55 25.82 23.87
C TYR A 212 0.88 26.51 25.07
N THR A 213 1.37 27.68 25.44
CA THR A 213 0.69 28.56 26.38
C THR A 213 -0.32 29.44 25.65
N GLN A 214 -1.25 30.06 26.39
CA GLN A 214 -2.18 31.01 25.79
C GLN A 214 -1.43 32.20 25.13
N LYS A 215 -0.25 32.56 25.66
CA LYS A 215 0.61 33.61 25.08
C LYS A 215 1.14 33.20 23.71
N ASP A 216 1.55 31.93 23.54
CA ASP A 216 2.04 31.41 22.25
C ASP A 216 0.92 31.42 21.20
N ILE A 217 -0.28 31.02 21.57
CA ILE A 217 -1.45 31.06 20.70
C ILE A 217 -1.78 32.49 20.27
N ASN A 218 -1.75 33.45 21.21
CA ASN A 218 -2.01 34.85 20.90
C ASN A 218 -0.96 35.43 19.94
N ASN A 219 0.32 35.07 20.13
CA ASN A 219 1.41 35.47 19.23
C ASN A 219 1.26 34.89 17.81
N LEU A 220 0.74 33.67 17.68
CA LEU A 220 0.47 33.06 16.37
C LEU A 220 -0.65 33.82 15.61
N LYS A 221 -1.71 34.24 16.30
CA LYS A 221 -2.79 35.04 15.71
C LYS A 221 -2.27 36.34 15.16
N VAL A 222 -1.46 37.08 15.93
CA VAL A 222 -0.84 38.35 15.48
C VAL A 222 0.04 38.13 14.24
N ARG A 223 0.77 37.04 14.15
CA ARG A 223 1.62 36.73 12.98
C ARG A 223 0.82 36.35 11.74
N SER A 224 -0.33 35.66 11.88
CA SER A 224 -1.20 35.35 10.76
C SER A 224 -1.86 36.61 10.16
N GLU A 225 -2.23 37.59 10.97
CA GLU A 225 -2.74 38.86 10.52
C GLU A 225 -1.72 39.72 9.76
N ILE A 226 -0.42 39.51 9.99
CA ILE A 226 0.66 40.17 9.26
C ILE A 226 0.89 39.55 7.88
N LEU A 227 0.60 38.24 7.70
CA LEU A 227 0.75 37.57 6.43
C LEU A 227 -0.43 37.74 5.47
N GLU A 228 -1.56 38.24 5.96
CA GLU A 228 -2.77 38.58 5.17
C GLU A 228 -2.79 40.02 4.66
N LYS A 229 -1.79 40.86 4.97
CA LYS A 229 -1.59 42.22 4.48
C LYS A 229 -0.44 42.30 3.50
#